data_89d90bfd24930a7bf5c6c3b09af6cd41
#
_entry.id   89d90bfd24930a7bf5c6c3b09af6cd41
#
_cell.length_a   1.000
_cell.length_b   1.000
_cell.length_c   1.000
_cell.angle_alpha   90.00
_cell.angle_beta   90.00
_cell.angle_gamma   90.00
#
_symmetry.space_group_name_H-M   'P 1'
#
loop_
_entity.id
_entity.type
_entity.pdbx_description
1 polymer ?
#
loop_
_entity_poly.entity_id
_entity_poly.type
_entity_poly.pdbx_seq_one_letter_code
_entity_poly.pdbx_strand_id
1 'polypeptide(L)'
;MKLALMQPYFLPYIGAFQLIHAVDKYVFLGYLNFRKDAWFQRNRYIIKNVGPAFFTLTLLSKSSFKRFNEIHLDPSPYWRNKLIKSIEINYNKSPYFEETIDLIHSIIFSDNEILDQFNANSMISICKHLDIHTEIQLYPLAYLEIEKKLTETYNNLESYSISENKQPLDIKTKRLIEICKYERAD
;
A
#
# COMPACT_ATOMS: atom_id res chain seq x y z
N MET A 1 7.51 -8.04 20.11
CA MET A 1 6.36 -7.46 19.37
C MET A 1 6.50 -7.82 17.89
N LYS A 2 5.49 -8.42 17.29
CA LYS A 2 5.49 -8.73 15.85
C LYS A 2 5.10 -7.48 15.05
N LEU A 3 5.96 -7.08 14.12
CA LEU A 3 5.78 -5.90 13.28
C LEU A 3 5.70 -6.30 11.80
N ALA A 4 4.73 -5.76 11.06
CA ALA A 4 4.71 -5.84 9.60
C ALA A 4 4.82 -4.44 8.98
N LEU A 5 5.63 -4.35 7.93
CA LEU A 5 5.91 -3.11 7.19
C LEU A 5 5.61 -3.33 5.72
N MET A 6 4.64 -2.64 5.18
CA MET A 6 4.28 -2.77 3.75
C MET A 6 3.81 -1.45 3.17
N GLN A 7 3.97 -1.30 1.86
CA GLN A 7 3.29 -0.23 1.13
C GLN A 7 1.79 -0.51 1.07
N PRO A 8 0.93 0.52 1.12
CA PRO A 8 -0.50 0.31 1.02
C PRO A 8 -0.93 -0.05 -0.40
N TYR A 9 -1.77 -1.09 -0.53
CA TYR A 9 -2.33 -1.56 -1.78
C TYR A 9 -3.83 -1.29 -1.84
N PHE A 10 -4.34 -1.03 -3.04
CA PHE A 10 -5.78 -0.94 -3.24
C PHE A 10 -6.40 -2.32 -3.41
N LEU A 11 -7.37 -2.67 -2.54
CA LEU A 11 -8.07 -3.95 -2.51
C LEU A 11 -7.10 -5.15 -2.68
N PRO A 12 -6.15 -5.35 -1.77
CA PRO A 12 -5.16 -6.41 -1.90
C PRO A 12 -5.81 -7.80 -1.76
N TYR A 13 -5.07 -8.85 -2.15
CA TYR A 13 -5.51 -10.22 -1.92
C TYR A 13 -5.60 -10.55 -0.42
N ILE A 14 -6.35 -11.59 -0.09
CA ILE A 14 -6.67 -11.96 1.29
C ILE A 14 -5.44 -12.14 2.20
N GLY A 15 -4.31 -12.59 1.67
CA GLY A 15 -3.08 -12.78 2.43
C GLY A 15 -2.54 -11.49 3.07
N ALA A 16 -2.87 -10.30 2.53
CA ALA A 16 -2.52 -9.04 3.17
C ALA A 16 -3.29 -8.85 4.48
N PHE A 17 -4.56 -9.20 4.53
CA PHE A 17 -5.39 -9.13 5.73
C PHE A 17 -5.01 -10.22 6.74
N GLN A 18 -4.62 -11.40 6.27
CA GLN A 18 -4.07 -12.46 7.14
C GLN A 18 -2.77 -12.00 7.79
N LEU A 19 -1.88 -11.34 7.06
CA LEU A 19 -0.66 -10.75 7.63
C LEU A 19 -0.99 -9.67 8.67
N ILE A 20 -1.92 -8.77 8.37
CA ILE A 20 -2.35 -7.74 9.33
C ILE A 20 -2.86 -8.41 10.61
N HIS A 21 -3.72 -9.40 10.49
CA HIS A 21 -4.28 -10.12 11.66
C HIS A 21 -3.22 -10.89 12.47
N ALA A 22 -2.11 -11.29 11.86
CA ALA A 22 -1.08 -12.12 12.50
C ALA A 22 -0.02 -11.34 13.28
N VAL A 23 -0.04 -10.00 13.23
CA VAL A 23 0.96 -9.13 13.87
C VAL A 23 0.34 -8.24 14.93
N ASP A 24 1.19 -7.75 15.85
CA ASP A 24 0.76 -6.81 16.89
C ASP A 24 0.62 -5.39 16.32
N LYS A 25 1.50 -5.04 15.38
CA LYS A 25 1.53 -3.72 14.74
C LYS A 25 1.79 -3.82 13.24
N TYR A 26 1.05 -3.04 12.47
CA TYR A 26 1.19 -2.95 11.02
C TYR A 26 1.39 -1.49 10.59
N VAL A 27 2.45 -1.20 9.85
CA VAL A 27 2.78 0.16 9.41
C VAL A 27 2.83 0.25 7.90
N PHE A 28 2.07 1.19 7.34
CA PHE A 28 2.12 1.51 5.92
C PHE A 28 3.30 2.40 5.58
N LEU A 29 4.12 2.00 4.59
CA LEU A 29 5.29 2.73 4.11
C LEU A 29 4.95 3.57 2.86
N GLY A 30 4.14 4.62 3.03
CA GLY A 30 3.71 5.50 1.94
C GLY A 30 4.78 6.50 1.47
N TYR A 31 5.89 6.65 2.17
CA TYR A 31 6.98 7.58 1.82
C TYR A 31 8.00 7.02 0.81
N LEU A 32 7.90 5.74 0.45
CA LEU A 32 8.80 5.13 -0.52
C LEU A 32 8.50 5.58 -1.95
N ASN A 33 9.46 5.42 -2.84
CA ASN A 33 9.32 5.81 -4.24
C ASN A 33 8.19 5.03 -4.93
N PHE A 34 7.39 5.76 -5.70
CA PHE A 34 6.35 5.18 -6.51
C PHE A 34 6.95 4.36 -7.66
N ARG A 35 6.39 3.20 -7.92
CA ARG A 35 6.77 2.36 -9.07
C ARG A 35 5.61 2.27 -10.04
N LYS A 36 5.86 2.66 -11.28
CA LYS A 36 4.89 2.47 -12.37
C LYS A 36 4.56 0.98 -12.51
N ASP A 37 3.33 0.69 -12.89
CA ASP A 37 2.84 -0.68 -13.15
C ASP A 37 2.94 -1.68 -12.00
N ALA A 38 3.17 -1.18 -10.79
CA ALA A 38 3.10 -1.98 -9.58
C ALA A 38 1.64 -2.21 -9.12
N TRP A 39 1.46 -3.20 -8.25
CA TRP A 39 0.14 -3.59 -7.73
C TRP A 39 -0.51 -2.54 -6.81
N PHE A 40 0.15 -1.46 -6.45
CA PHE A 40 -0.42 -0.39 -5.59
C PHE A 40 -1.64 0.28 -6.21
N GLN A 41 -1.65 0.43 -7.53
CA GLN A 41 -2.67 1.17 -8.27
C GLN A 41 -3.56 0.26 -9.12
N ARG A 42 -3.28 -1.05 -9.18
CA ARG A 42 -4.06 -1.99 -9.98
C ARG A 42 -4.28 -3.29 -9.25
N ASN A 43 -5.38 -3.95 -9.57
CA ASN A 43 -5.63 -5.30 -9.12
C ASN A 43 -6.50 -6.04 -10.14
N ARG A 44 -6.87 -7.27 -9.86
CA ARG A 44 -7.70 -8.12 -10.72
C ARG A 44 -9.04 -8.38 -10.06
N TYR A 45 -10.06 -8.50 -10.89
CA TYR A 45 -11.38 -9.01 -10.53
C TYR A 45 -11.81 -10.05 -11.55
N ILE A 46 -12.79 -10.86 -11.22
CA ILE A 46 -13.27 -11.91 -12.13
C ILE A 46 -14.44 -11.34 -12.93
N ILE A 47 -14.32 -11.37 -14.25
CA ILE A 47 -15.45 -11.14 -15.16
C ILE A 47 -16.15 -12.47 -15.36
N LYS A 48 -17.44 -12.51 -15.10
CA LYS A 48 -18.27 -13.72 -15.25
C LYS A 48 -18.15 -14.27 -16.66
N ASN A 49 -17.90 -15.58 -16.79
CA ASN A 49 -17.73 -16.31 -18.04
C ASN A 49 -16.53 -15.89 -18.92
N VAL A 50 -15.68 -14.96 -18.47
CA VAL A 50 -14.50 -14.48 -19.21
C VAL A 50 -13.21 -14.81 -18.46
N GLY A 51 -13.18 -14.58 -17.14
CA GLY A 51 -11.99 -14.81 -16.32
C GLY A 51 -11.44 -13.51 -15.71
N PRO A 52 -10.16 -13.54 -15.24
CA PRO A 52 -9.57 -12.39 -14.55
C PRO A 52 -9.35 -11.20 -15.49
N ALA A 53 -9.75 -10.02 -15.04
CA ALA A 53 -9.51 -8.74 -15.70
C ALA A 53 -8.85 -7.77 -14.74
N PHE A 54 -8.08 -6.84 -15.26
CA PHE A 54 -7.45 -5.78 -14.47
C PHE A 54 -8.38 -4.57 -14.32
N PHE A 55 -8.38 -3.99 -13.13
CA PHE A 55 -8.74 -2.60 -12.95
C PHE A 55 -7.51 -1.81 -12.49
N THR A 56 -7.47 -0.54 -12.82
CA THR A 56 -6.36 0.35 -12.48
C THR A 56 -6.94 1.68 -12.00
N LEU A 57 -6.48 2.15 -10.84
CA LEU A 57 -6.80 3.48 -10.35
C LEU A 57 -6.26 4.53 -11.34
N THR A 58 -7.10 5.50 -11.67
CA THR A 58 -6.66 6.61 -12.52
C THR A 58 -5.94 7.65 -11.68
N LEU A 59 -4.71 7.97 -12.08
CA LEU A 59 -3.81 8.89 -11.39
C LEU A 59 -3.58 10.12 -12.26
N LEU A 60 -3.50 11.32 -11.65
CA LEU A 60 -3.19 12.58 -12.34
C LEU A 60 -1.78 12.56 -12.95
N SER A 61 -0.82 11.93 -12.26
CA SER A 61 0.53 11.77 -12.77
C SER A 61 1.15 10.46 -12.30
N LYS A 62 1.98 9.85 -13.16
CA LYS A 62 2.72 8.63 -12.84
C LYS A 62 4.20 8.89 -13.04
N SER A 63 4.92 9.16 -11.96
CA SER A 63 6.36 9.38 -12.01
C SER A 63 7.07 8.54 -10.97
N SER A 64 8.07 7.76 -11.40
CA SER A 64 8.94 6.99 -10.49
C SER A 64 9.91 7.87 -9.68
N PHE A 65 10.00 9.16 -10.00
CA PHE A 65 10.77 10.14 -9.22
C PHE A 65 9.98 10.71 -8.04
N LYS A 66 8.67 10.48 -8.00
CA LYS A 66 7.80 10.90 -6.91
C LYS A 66 7.70 9.80 -5.85
N ARG A 67 7.48 10.21 -4.62
CA ARG A 67 7.10 9.31 -3.54
C ARG A 67 5.62 8.93 -3.65
N PHE A 68 5.25 7.86 -3.02
CA PHE A 68 3.89 7.34 -3.07
C PHE A 68 2.85 8.32 -2.50
N ASN A 69 3.22 9.06 -1.45
CA ASN A 69 2.43 10.12 -0.82
C ASN A 69 2.38 11.45 -1.61
N GLU A 70 3.01 11.50 -2.79
CA GLU A 70 2.96 12.65 -3.71
C GLU A 70 2.15 12.34 -4.98
N ILE A 71 1.56 11.15 -5.05
CA ILE A 71 0.74 10.71 -6.18
C ILE A 71 -0.72 10.96 -5.86
N HIS A 72 -1.40 11.67 -6.77
CA HIS A 72 -2.80 12.00 -6.64
C HIS A 72 -3.67 11.15 -7.56
N LEU A 73 -4.84 10.79 -7.05
CA LEU A 73 -5.91 10.17 -7.82
C LEU A 73 -6.53 11.21 -8.76
N ASP A 74 -7.02 10.74 -9.89
CA ASP A 74 -7.89 11.56 -10.74
C ASP A 74 -9.22 11.81 -10.00
N PRO A 75 -9.61 13.07 -9.79
CA PRO A 75 -10.86 13.41 -9.10
C PRO A 75 -12.10 13.04 -9.93
N SER A 76 -11.95 12.76 -11.22
CA SER A 76 -13.06 12.39 -12.09
C SER A 76 -13.86 11.21 -11.54
N PRO A 77 -15.20 11.30 -11.47
CA PRO A 77 -16.03 10.20 -11.04
C PRO A 77 -16.12 9.06 -12.08
N TYR A 78 -15.60 9.26 -13.29
CA TYR A 78 -15.76 8.31 -14.38
C TYR A 78 -15.14 6.93 -14.06
N TRP A 79 -13.90 6.89 -13.60
CA TRP A 79 -13.23 5.63 -13.28
C TRP A 79 -13.86 4.95 -12.05
N ARG A 80 -14.32 5.76 -11.07
CA ARG A 80 -15.00 5.28 -9.87
C ARG A 80 -16.31 4.58 -10.23
N ASN A 81 -17.16 5.25 -11.01
CA ASN A 81 -18.42 4.70 -11.50
C ASN A 81 -18.20 3.45 -12.36
N LYS A 82 -17.20 3.45 -13.22
CA LYS A 82 -16.85 2.29 -14.06
C LYS A 82 -16.45 1.09 -13.20
N LEU A 83 -15.65 1.30 -12.16
CA LEU A 83 -15.21 0.23 -11.27
C LEU A 83 -16.37 -0.37 -10.48
N ILE A 84 -17.22 0.48 -9.87
CA ILE A 84 -18.41 0.04 -9.13
C ILE A 84 -19.33 -0.78 -10.04
N LYS A 85 -19.69 -0.26 -11.20
CA LYS A 85 -20.54 -1.01 -12.16
C LYS A 85 -19.95 -2.35 -12.56
N SER A 86 -18.63 -2.42 -12.73
CA SER A 86 -17.97 -3.68 -13.03
C SER A 86 -18.08 -4.69 -11.89
N ILE A 87 -17.95 -4.23 -10.65
CA ILE A 87 -18.10 -5.09 -9.47
C ILE A 87 -19.56 -5.55 -9.35
N GLU A 88 -20.53 -4.65 -9.45
CA GLU A 88 -21.97 -4.97 -9.40
C GLU A 88 -22.36 -6.03 -10.42
N ILE A 89 -21.99 -5.84 -11.68
CA ILE A 89 -22.34 -6.77 -12.76
C ILE A 89 -21.77 -8.17 -12.52
N ASN A 90 -20.54 -8.27 -12.01
CA ASN A 90 -19.85 -9.53 -11.92
C ASN A 90 -20.06 -10.26 -10.59
N TYR A 91 -20.40 -9.54 -9.51
CA TYR A 91 -20.51 -10.11 -8.16
C TYR A 91 -21.91 -10.04 -7.53
N ASN A 92 -22.94 -9.52 -8.21
CA ASN A 92 -24.31 -9.35 -7.66
C ASN A 92 -24.99 -10.64 -7.19
N LYS A 93 -24.43 -11.80 -7.47
CA LYS A 93 -24.91 -13.10 -6.99
C LYS A 93 -23.97 -13.75 -5.97
N SER A 94 -22.95 -13.01 -5.52
CA SER A 94 -22.02 -13.50 -4.52
C SER A 94 -22.65 -13.45 -3.13
N PRO A 95 -22.33 -14.38 -2.22
CA PRO A 95 -22.67 -14.24 -0.82
C PRO A 95 -22.15 -12.90 -0.28
N TYR A 96 -22.91 -12.27 0.62
CA TYR A 96 -22.56 -10.98 1.25
C TYR A 96 -22.37 -9.82 0.26
N PHE A 97 -22.97 -9.90 -0.95
CA PHE A 97 -22.78 -8.84 -1.96
C PHE A 97 -23.28 -7.49 -1.47
N GLU A 98 -24.50 -7.41 -0.93
CA GLU A 98 -25.12 -6.15 -0.48
C GLU A 98 -24.27 -5.43 0.58
N GLU A 99 -23.81 -6.17 1.58
CA GLU A 99 -22.96 -5.66 2.64
C GLU A 99 -21.58 -5.21 2.11
N THR A 100 -21.00 -5.99 1.20
CA THR A 100 -19.70 -5.72 0.62
C THR A 100 -19.72 -4.55 -0.36
N ILE A 101 -20.78 -4.40 -1.17
CA ILE A 101 -20.84 -3.33 -2.17
C ILE A 101 -20.95 -1.96 -1.52
N ASP A 102 -21.67 -1.83 -0.42
CA ASP A 102 -21.75 -0.58 0.34
C ASP A 102 -20.39 -0.17 0.92
N LEU A 103 -19.65 -1.13 1.46
CA LEU A 103 -18.28 -0.89 1.91
C LEU A 103 -17.38 -0.44 0.76
N ILE A 104 -17.39 -1.14 -0.36
CA ILE A 104 -16.57 -0.81 -1.53
C ILE A 104 -16.95 0.56 -2.10
N HIS A 105 -18.24 0.88 -2.13
CA HIS A 105 -18.71 2.20 -2.55
C HIS A 105 -18.18 3.30 -1.65
N SER A 106 -18.27 3.14 -0.33
CA SER A 106 -17.75 4.12 0.64
C SER A 106 -16.23 4.34 0.51
N ILE A 107 -15.49 3.28 0.21
CA ILE A 107 -14.03 3.35 -0.03
C ILE A 107 -13.75 4.12 -1.33
N ILE A 108 -14.38 3.73 -2.44
CA ILE A 108 -14.09 4.28 -3.77
C ILE A 108 -14.48 5.76 -3.87
N PHE A 109 -15.54 6.18 -3.21
CA PHE A 109 -16.03 7.57 -3.20
C PHE A 109 -15.56 8.37 -1.98
N SER A 110 -14.58 7.88 -1.24
CA SER A 110 -13.97 8.65 -0.16
C SER A 110 -13.25 9.90 -0.70
N ASP A 111 -13.15 10.94 0.15
CA ASP A 111 -12.53 12.22 -0.18
C ASP A 111 -10.98 12.18 -0.20
N ASN A 112 -10.39 11.00 -0.06
CA ASN A 112 -8.93 10.84 -0.10
C ASN A 112 -8.42 11.00 -1.54
N GLU A 113 -7.67 12.05 -1.77
CA GLU A 113 -7.08 12.33 -3.08
C GLU A 113 -5.65 11.78 -3.25
N ILE A 114 -4.93 11.53 -2.14
CA ILE A 114 -3.54 11.05 -2.16
C ILE A 114 -3.55 9.54 -2.12
N LEU A 115 -2.81 8.92 -3.04
CA LEU A 115 -2.85 7.47 -3.29
C LEU A 115 -2.48 6.61 -2.07
N ASP A 116 -1.47 7.01 -1.28
CA ASP A 116 -1.08 6.24 -0.09
C ASP A 116 -2.17 6.25 0.98
N GLN A 117 -2.78 7.41 1.22
CA GLN A 117 -3.87 7.57 2.17
C GLN A 117 -5.13 6.85 1.70
N PHE A 118 -5.47 6.96 0.42
CA PHE A 118 -6.59 6.26 -0.18
C PHE A 118 -6.45 4.74 -0.01
N ASN A 119 -5.29 4.19 -0.35
CA ASN A 119 -5.02 2.77 -0.22
C ASN A 119 -5.01 2.32 1.26
N ALA A 120 -4.34 3.06 2.14
CA ALA A 120 -4.28 2.74 3.56
C ALA A 120 -5.68 2.76 4.18
N ASN A 121 -6.47 3.80 3.92
CA ASN A 121 -7.83 3.91 4.43
C ASN A 121 -8.75 2.82 3.88
N SER A 122 -8.57 2.40 2.61
CA SER A 122 -9.30 1.27 2.06
C SER A 122 -9.02 -0.02 2.82
N MET A 123 -7.76 -0.30 3.12
CA MET A 123 -7.37 -1.48 3.89
C MET A 123 -7.87 -1.41 5.34
N ILE A 124 -7.77 -0.25 5.99
CA ILE A 124 -8.28 -0.03 7.35
C ILE A 124 -9.80 -0.25 7.41
N SER A 125 -10.54 0.25 6.43
CA SER A 125 -12.00 0.07 6.35
C SER A 125 -12.37 -1.40 6.20
N ILE A 126 -11.64 -2.15 5.39
CA ILE A 126 -11.83 -3.61 5.26
C ILE A 126 -11.45 -4.34 6.54
N CYS A 127 -10.34 -3.96 7.19
CA CYS A 127 -9.96 -4.55 8.49
C CYS A 127 -11.05 -4.35 9.55
N LYS A 128 -11.64 -3.16 9.63
CA LYS A 128 -12.78 -2.89 10.52
C LYS A 128 -13.98 -3.77 10.21
N HIS A 129 -14.30 -3.94 8.93
CA HIS A 129 -15.40 -4.81 8.49
C HIS A 129 -15.15 -6.29 8.83
N LEU A 130 -13.89 -6.73 8.79
CA LEU A 130 -13.46 -8.09 9.11
C LEU A 130 -13.16 -8.30 10.60
N ASP A 131 -13.44 -7.33 11.46
CA ASP A 131 -13.17 -7.38 12.92
C ASP A 131 -11.69 -7.64 13.25
N ILE A 132 -10.77 -7.05 12.47
CA ILE A 132 -9.34 -7.12 12.70
C ILE A 132 -8.89 -5.93 13.54
N HIS A 133 -8.38 -6.21 14.74
CA HIS A 133 -8.05 -5.21 15.77
C HIS A 133 -6.57 -4.86 15.88
N THR A 134 -5.73 -5.30 14.93
CA THR A 134 -4.31 -4.98 14.89
C THR A 134 -4.08 -3.47 14.91
N GLU A 135 -3.08 -2.99 15.66
CA GLU A 135 -2.66 -1.60 15.58
C GLU A 135 -2.15 -1.28 14.19
N ILE A 136 -2.88 -0.45 13.45
CA ILE A 136 -2.53 -0.06 12.08
C ILE A 136 -2.27 1.45 12.04
N GLN A 137 -1.13 1.84 11.49
CA GLN A 137 -0.79 3.26 11.32
C GLN A 137 -0.07 3.55 10.00
N LEU A 138 -0.14 4.79 9.56
CA LEU A 138 0.80 5.34 8.58
C LEU A 138 2.17 5.51 9.24
N TYR A 139 3.22 5.49 8.44
CA TYR A 139 4.60 5.66 8.93
C TYR A 139 4.75 6.92 9.79
N PRO A 140 5.41 6.83 10.96
CA PRO A 140 5.72 7.99 11.79
C PRO A 140 6.85 8.84 11.17
N LEU A 141 6.92 10.13 11.52
CA LEU A 141 7.98 11.04 11.03
C LEU A 141 9.39 10.50 11.31
N ALA A 142 9.58 9.76 12.40
CA ALA A 142 10.86 9.13 12.73
C ALA A 142 11.39 8.20 11.62
N TYR A 143 10.51 7.56 10.84
CA TYR A 143 10.93 6.73 9.70
C TYR A 143 11.55 7.57 8.57
N LEU A 144 11.11 8.80 8.38
CA LEU A 144 11.71 9.72 7.41
C LEU A 144 13.12 10.13 7.84
N GLU A 145 13.35 10.28 9.13
CA GLU A 145 14.68 10.57 9.67
C GLU A 145 15.62 9.38 9.53
N ILE A 146 15.11 8.15 9.79
CA ILE A 146 15.86 6.91 9.54
C ILE A 146 16.26 6.83 8.07
N GLU A 147 15.31 7.05 7.15
CA GLU A 147 15.57 7.02 5.71
C GLU A 147 16.62 8.04 5.26
N LYS A 148 16.53 9.26 5.78
CA LYS A 148 17.50 10.33 5.50
C LYS A 148 18.91 9.92 5.92
N LYS A 149 19.09 9.45 7.16
CA LYS A 149 20.38 8.97 7.68
C LYS A 149 20.96 7.82 6.87
N LEU A 150 20.11 6.86 6.50
CA LEU A 150 20.53 5.72 5.67
C LEU A 150 20.97 6.18 4.28
N THR A 151 20.25 7.11 3.66
CA THR A 151 20.58 7.63 2.33
C THR A 151 21.90 8.40 2.36
N GLU A 152 22.11 9.26 3.35
CA GLU A 152 23.38 9.99 3.56
C GLU A 152 24.56 9.03 3.77
N THR A 153 24.37 8.01 4.59
CA THR A 153 25.40 6.98 4.84
C THR A 153 25.72 6.20 3.57
N TYR A 154 24.70 5.86 2.78
CA TYR A 154 24.89 5.09 1.54
C TYR A 154 25.61 5.89 0.47
N ASN A 155 25.25 7.15 0.27
CA ASN A 155 25.92 8.05 -0.67
C ASN A 155 27.40 8.27 -0.30
N ASN A 156 27.71 8.33 0.99
CA ASN A 156 29.08 8.43 1.49
C ASN A 156 29.86 7.12 1.28
N LEU A 157 29.21 5.95 1.33
CA LEU A 157 29.83 4.65 1.11
C LEU A 157 30.06 4.33 -0.37
N GLU A 158 29.20 4.80 -1.28
CA GLU A 158 29.46 4.67 -2.72
C GLU A 158 30.72 5.41 -3.15
N SER A 159 31.05 6.52 -2.51
CA SER A 159 32.33 7.21 -2.74
C SER A 159 33.54 6.46 -2.16
N TYR A 160 33.35 5.52 -1.22
CA TYR A 160 34.40 4.76 -0.54
C TYR A 160 34.58 3.33 -1.06
N SER A 161 33.53 2.71 -1.63
CA SER A 161 33.47 1.27 -1.95
C SER A 161 34.14 0.85 -3.26
N ILE A 162 34.85 1.75 -3.93
CA ILE A 162 35.74 1.38 -5.04
C ILE A 162 37.02 0.64 -4.52
N SER A 163 37.26 0.63 -3.21
CA SER A 163 38.51 0.06 -2.64
C SER A 163 38.37 -1.21 -1.81
N GLU A 164 37.20 -1.66 -1.43
CA GLU A 164 37.05 -2.88 -0.62
C GLU A 164 35.91 -3.79 -1.10
N ASN A 165 36.22 -5.04 -1.40
CA ASN A 165 35.35 -6.14 -1.86
C ASN A 165 34.23 -6.58 -0.85
N LYS A 166 33.70 -5.69 -0.05
CA LYS A 166 32.56 -5.95 0.82
C LYS A 166 31.29 -5.34 0.20
N GLN A 167 30.39 -6.19 -0.28
CA GLN A 167 29.05 -5.73 -0.66
C GLN A 167 28.38 -5.12 0.58
N PRO A 168 28.02 -3.82 0.56
CA PRO A 168 27.28 -3.23 1.67
C PRO A 168 25.90 -3.91 1.75
N LEU A 169 25.45 -4.19 2.97
CA LEU A 169 24.04 -4.60 3.20
C LEU A 169 23.12 -3.66 2.42
N ASP A 170 22.25 -4.23 1.59
CA ASP A 170 21.27 -3.46 0.81
C ASP A 170 20.55 -2.48 1.74
N ILE A 171 20.43 -1.24 1.30
CA ILE A 171 19.75 -0.16 2.02
C ILE A 171 18.34 -0.57 2.51
N LYS A 172 17.68 -1.48 1.77
CA LYS A 172 16.38 -2.03 2.15
C LYS A 172 16.44 -2.85 3.44
N THR A 173 17.47 -3.71 3.56
CA THR A 173 17.69 -4.52 4.75
C THR A 173 18.05 -3.64 5.95
N LYS A 174 18.93 -2.65 5.76
CA LYS A 174 19.27 -1.69 6.82
C LYS A 174 18.07 -0.90 7.29
N ARG A 175 17.21 -0.45 6.37
CA ARG A 175 15.94 0.22 6.70
C ARG A 175 15.09 -0.63 7.64
N LEU A 176 14.88 -1.89 7.29
CA LEU A 176 14.07 -2.81 8.11
C LEU A 176 14.67 -2.97 9.50
N ILE A 177 15.99 -3.18 9.60
CA ILE A 177 16.68 -3.31 10.89
C ILE A 177 16.52 -2.05 11.75
N GLU A 178 16.72 -0.86 11.20
CA GLU A 178 16.60 0.39 11.97
C GLU A 178 15.16 0.67 12.39
N ILE A 179 14.18 0.36 11.54
CA ILE A 179 12.77 0.46 11.91
C ILE A 179 12.41 -0.54 13.02
N CYS A 180 12.86 -1.80 12.90
CA CYS A 180 12.63 -2.81 13.95
C CYS A 180 13.25 -2.38 15.29
N LYS A 181 14.46 -1.84 15.29
CA LYS A 181 15.08 -1.28 16.51
C LYS A 181 14.26 -0.13 17.10
N TYR A 182 13.80 0.80 16.26
CA TYR A 182 12.97 1.93 16.70
C TYR A 182 11.66 1.47 17.34
N GLU A 183 10.99 0.51 16.72
CA GLU A 183 9.73 -0.05 17.18
C GLU A 183 9.90 -1.10 18.31
N ARG A 184 11.12 -1.47 18.65
CA ARG A 184 11.45 -2.56 19.60
C ARG A 184 10.78 -3.89 19.18
N ALA A 185 10.74 -4.16 17.89
CA ALA A 185 10.21 -5.38 17.31
C ALA A 185 11.26 -6.49 17.33
N ASP A 186 10.79 -7.72 17.53
CA ASP A 186 11.63 -8.94 17.54
C ASP A 186 11.82 -9.47 16.12
#